data_4d9203dbc0977d16845a8321a86fe5f0
#
_entry.id   4d9203dbc0977d16845a8321a86fe5f0
#
_cell.length_a   1.000
_cell.length_b   1.000
_cell.length_c   1.000
_cell.angle_alpha   90.00
_cell.angle_beta   90.00
_cell.angle_gamma   90.00
#
_symmetry.space_group_name_H-M   'P 1'
#
loop_
_entity.id
_entity.type
_entity.pdbx_description
1 polymer ?
#
loop_
_entity_poly.entity_id
_entity_poly.type
_entity_poly.pdbx_seq_one_letter_code
_entity_poly.pdbx_strand_id
1 'polypeptide(L)'
;SGIEALEQEVFGPVLHLATFASHQINAVIEAINNTGYGLTFGLQTRLSNRTRDIAQRIMAGNIYVNRNQIGAVVGSQPFGGHGLSGTGPKAGGPFYLNRFHAVGQQNTSHSWDHIMSQTALTATMKTAATGLQSPDSFLPGPTGELNARSTFAKPPILCAGPGKKAAETQAKAVTALGGVAVKATGQIQAEHLTDLTRLGAVIWWGDGPTARMFDLALAARAGPIVALITGQPDRAH
;
A
#
# COMPACT_ATOMS: atom_id res chain seq x y z
N SER A 1 -14.69 14.20 -22.98
CA SER A 1 -13.50 14.19 -22.09
C SER A 1 -13.78 13.25 -20.95
N GLY A 2 -12.85 12.37 -20.63
CA GLY A 2 -12.93 11.45 -19.52
C GLY A 2 -12.13 11.96 -18.30
N ILE A 3 -11.86 11.08 -17.33
CA ILE A 3 -11.11 11.40 -16.11
C ILE A 3 -9.67 11.85 -16.44
N GLU A 4 -9.10 11.38 -17.51
CA GLU A 4 -7.77 11.74 -18.01
C GLU A 4 -7.62 13.24 -18.37
N ALA A 5 -8.72 13.97 -18.49
CA ALA A 5 -8.70 15.42 -18.69
C ALA A 5 -8.43 16.21 -17.40
N LEU A 6 -8.43 15.54 -16.25
CA LEU A 6 -8.13 16.13 -14.96
C LEU A 6 -6.64 15.92 -14.64
N GLU A 7 -5.82 16.90 -15.01
CA GLU A 7 -4.37 16.83 -14.81
C GLU A 7 -3.94 17.06 -13.35
N GLN A 8 -4.78 17.78 -12.60
CA GLN A 8 -4.52 18.10 -11.19
C GLN A 8 -5.82 18.29 -10.40
N GLU A 9 -5.73 18.19 -9.09
CA GLU A 9 -6.83 18.51 -8.20
C GLU A 9 -7.17 20.01 -8.27
N VAL A 10 -8.46 20.32 -8.46
CA VAL A 10 -8.97 21.70 -8.38
C VAL A 10 -9.64 21.88 -7.02
N PHE A 11 -8.95 22.56 -6.11
CA PHE A 11 -9.45 22.80 -4.75
C PHE A 11 -10.43 23.98 -4.76
N GLY A 12 -11.72 23.69 -4.49
CA GLY A 12 -12.77 24.68 -4.49
C GLY A 12 -14.15 24.08 -4.82
N PRO A 13 -15.19 24.92 -4.97
CA PRO A 13 -16.55 24.48 -5.29
C PRO A 13 -16.70 24.15 -6.78
N VAL A 14 -15.88 23.25 -7.28
CA VAL A 14 -15.87 22.81 -8.68
C VAL A 14 -16.34 21.37 -8.79
N LEU A 15 -17.35 21.12 -9.60
CA LEU A 15 -17.87 19.79 -9.90
C LEU A 15 -17.57 19.44 -11.36
N HIS A 16 -16.81 18.38 -11.58
CA HIS A 16 -16.59 17.83 -12.92
C HIS A 16 -17.63 16.74 -13.19
N LEU A 17 -18.28 16.79 -14.33
CA LEU A 17 -19.25 15.81 -14.79
C LEU A 17 -18.76 15.13 -16.06
N ALA A 18 -18.76 13.82 -16.09
CA ALA A 18 -18.50 13.00 -17.27
C ALA A 18 -19.55 11.90 -17.39
N THR A 19 -19.92 11.56 -18.61
CA THR A 19 -20.87 10.49 -18.91
C THR A 19 -20.17 9.36 -19.64
N PHE A 20 -20.62 8.14 -19.39
CA PHE A 20 -20.12 6.94 -20.08
C PHE A 20 -21.24 5.94 -20.31
N ALA A 21 -21.10 5.10 -21.33
CA ALA A 21 -22.07 4.03 -21.59
C ALA A 21 -21.90 2.89 -20.55
N SER A 22 -22.96 2.25 -20.14
CA SER A 22 -22.95 1.24 -19.08
C SER A 22 -21.99 0.07 -19.31
N HIS A 23 -21.71 -0.27 -20.57
CA HIS A 23 -20.73 -1.30 -20.94
C HIS A 23 -19.27 -0.87 -20.76
N GLN A 24 -19.01 0.43 -20.58
CA GLN A 24 -17.66 1.00 -20.40
C GLN A 24 -17.22 1.06 -18.93
N ILE A 25 -18.02 0.54 -18.00
CA ILE A 25 -17.72 0.61 -16.55
C ILE A 25 -16.32 0.08 -16.20
N ASN A 26 -15.86 -0.96 -16.88
CA ASN A 26 -14.52 -1.52 -16.66
C ASN A 26 -13.42 -0.53 -17.02
N ALA A 27 -13.53 0.13 -18.16
CA ALA A 27 -12.58 1.15 -18.58
C ALA A 27 -12.59 2.37 -17.64
N VAL A 28 -13.76 2.73 -17.11
CA VAL A 28 -13.87 3.81 -16.12
C VAL A 28 -13.17 3.45 -14.82
N ILE A 29 -13.34 2.22 -14.31
CA ILE A 29 -12.63 1.74 -13.10
C ILE A 29 -11.11 1.77 -13.33
N GLU A 30 -10.65 1.30 -14.47
CA GLU A 30 -9.23 1.32 -14.84
C GLU A 30 -8.69 2.75 -14.92
N ALA A 31 -9.42 3.66 -15.56
CA ALA A 31 -9.04 5.06 -15.65
C ALA A 31 -8.93 5.73 -14.27
N ILE A 32 -9.88 5.47 -13.35
CA ILE A 32 -9.83 5.94 -11.97
C ILE A 32 -8.59 5.40 -11.26
N ASN A 33 -8.35 4.09 -11.31
CA ASN A 33 -7.22 3.47 -10.65
C ASN A 33 -5.87 3.96 -11.21
N ASN A 34 -5.80 4.23 -12.50
CA ASN A 34 -4.58 4.71 -13.17
C ASN A 34 -4.20 6.14 -12.80
N THR A 35 -5.08 6.92 -12.17
CA THR A 35 -4.70 8.21 -11.58
C THR A 35 -3.67 8.04 -10.46
N GLY A 36 -3.57 6.85 -9.86
CA GLY A 36 -2.71 6.55 -8.71
C GLY A 36 -3.23 7.08 -7.38
N TYR A 37 -4.25 7.94 -7.38
CA TYR A 37 -4.88 8.48 -6.17
C TYR A 37 -6.09 7.62 -5.76
N GLY A 38 -6.29 7.47 -4.45
CA GLY A 38 -7.40 6.68 -3.94
C GLY A 38 -7.70 7.00 -2.48
N LEU A 39 -8.17 8.22 -2.18
CA LEU A 39 -8.60 8.57 -0.83
C LEU A 39 -10.02 8.10 -0.57
N THR A 40 -10.98 8.62 -1.32
CA THR A 40 -12.38 8.27 -1.20
C THR A 40 -12.99 7.96 -2.56
N PHE A 41 -13.94 7.03 -2.57
CA PHE A 41 -14.75 6.71 -3.74
C PHE A 41 -16.22 6.56 -3.33
N GLY A 42 -17.13 7.17 -4.06
CA GLY A 42 -18.57 7.07 -3.84
C GLY A 42 -19.29 6.34 -4.96
N LEU A 43 -20.14 5.40 -4.61
CA LEU A 43 -20.96 4.65 -5.54
C LEU A 43 -22.44 4.80 -5.19
N GLN A 44 -23.24 5.21 -6.16
CA GLN A 44 -24.70 5.25 -6.05
C GLN A 44 -25.31 4.19 -6.97
N THR A 45 -25.87 3.14 -6.39
CA THR A 45 -26.50 2.05 -7.14
C THR A 45 -27.47 1.27 -6.30
N ARG A 46 -28.52 0.72 -6.93
CA ARG A 46 -29.48 -0.21 -6.30
C ARG A 46 -29.13 -1.68 -6.55
N LEU A 47 -28.05 -1.96 -7.30
CA LEU A 47 -27.67 -3.32 -7.69
C LEU A 47 -26.56 -3.84 -6.77
N SER A 48 -26.88 -4.73 -5.85
CA SER A 48 -25.93 -5.29 -4.88
C SER A 48 -24.73 -6.00 -5.53
N ASN A 49 -24.94 -6.70 -6.65
CA ASN A 49 -23.85 -7.36 -7.39
C ASN A 49 -22.85 -6.34 -7.94
N ARG A 50 -23.35 -5.22 -8.49
CA ARG A 50 -22.53 -4.13 -8.98
C ARG A 50 -21.73 -3.47 -7.86
N THR A 51 -22.35 -3.30 -6.69
CA THR A 51 -21.67 -2.77 -5.50
C THR A 51 -20.44 -3.61 -5.16
N ARG A 52 -20.62 -4.93 -5.04
CA ARG A 52 -19.52 -5.83 -4.68
C ARG A 52 -18.41 -5.85 -5.73
N ASP A 53 -18.76 -5.97 -7.01
CA ASP A 53 -17.81 -6.00 -8.11
C ASP A 53 -16.96 -4.72 -8.16
N ILE A 54 -17.58 -3.56 -8.11
CA ILE A 54 -16.87 -2.28 -8.16
C ILE A 54 -16.03 -2.06 -6.91
N ALA A 55 -16.57 -2.34 -5.71
CA ALA A 55 -15.85 -2.13 -4.45
C ALA A 55 -14.59 -3.00 -4.34
N GLN A 56 -14.58 -4.18 -4.95
CA GLN A 56 -13.39 -5.06 -4.97
C GLN A 56 -12.32 -4.61 -5.96
N ARG A 57 -12.66 -3.78 -6.93
CA ARG A 57 -11.77 -3.38 -8.03
C ARG A 57 -11.28 -1.95 -7.94
N ILE A 58 -11.99 -1.09 -7.23
CA ILE A 58 -11.59 0.30 -7.00
C ILE A 58 -10.46 0.33 -5.95
N MET A 59 -9.35 0.97 -6.30
CA MET A 59 -8.19 1.16 -5.44
C MET A 59 -8.33 2.45 -4.61
N ALA A 60 -9.38 2.52 -3.79
CA ALA A 60 -9.60 3.61 -2.86
C ALA A 60 -9.59 3.13 -1.40
N GLY A 61 -9.06 3.96 -0.52
CA GLY A 61 -8.98 3.64 0.89
C GLY A 61 -10.34 3.58 1.58
N ASN A 62 -11.27 4.47 1.23
CA ASN A 62 -12.63 4.50 1.76
C ASN A 62 -13.64 4.51 0.61
N ILE A 63 -14.52 3.50 0.60
CA ILE A 63 -15.56 3.33 -0.41
C ILE A 63 -16.91 3.51 0.26
N TYR A 64 -17.70 4.47 -0.23
CA TYR A 64 -19.02 4.81 0.29
C TYR A 64 -20.10 4.41 -0.71
N VAL A 65 -21.05 3.61 -0.28
CA VAL A 65 -22.15 3.12 -1.11
C VAL A 65 -23.45 3.72 -0.65
N ASN A 66 -24.17 4.37 -1.57
CA ASN A 66 -25.49 5.00 -1.34
C ASN A 66 -25.50 6.03 -0.20
N ARG A 67 -24.36 6.68 0.05
CA ARG A 67 -24.22 7.80 0.99
C ARG A 67 -23.24 8.83 0.45
N ASN A 68 -23.14 9.97 1.10
CA ASN A 68 -22.11 10.97 0.77
C ASN A 68 -20.70 10.52 1.18
N GLN A 69 -19.69 11.17 0.63
CA GLN A 69 -18.27 10.90 0.89
C GLN A 69 -17.67 11.85 1.96
N ILE A 70 -18.51 12.57 2.68
CA ILE A 70 -18.10 13.59 3.65
C ILE A 70 -17.92 12.95 5.02
N GLY A 71 -16.69 13.01 5.51
CA GLY A 71 -16.35 12.59 6.85
C GLY A 71 -16.25 11.08 7.04
N ALA A 72 -15.63 10.73 8.15
CA ALA A 72 -15.51 9.38 8.67
C ALA A 72 -15.73 9.39 10.18
N VAL A 73 -16.14 8.26 10.75
CA VAL A 73 -16.40 8.13 12.18
C VAL A 73 -15.31 7.27 12.79
N VAL A 74 -14.62 7.78 13.80
CA VAL A 74 -13.58 7.06 14.53
C VAL A 74 -14.13 5.73 15.07
N GLY A 75 -13.38 4.66 14.87
CA GLY A 75 -13.75 3.30 15.31
C GLY A 75 -14.64 2.53 14.35
N SER A 76 -15.61 3.18 13.69
CA SER A 76 -16.49 2.53 12.73
C SER A 76 -16.07 2.73 11.28
N GLN A 77 -15.39 3.82 10.98
CA GLN A 77 -14.94 4.16 9.63
C GLN A 77 -13.49 4.64 9.64
N PRO A 78 -12.51 3.74 9.82
CA PRO A 78 -11.11 4.12 9.74
C PRO A 78 -10.81 4.82 8.41
N PHE A 79 -10.14 5.98 8.46
CA PHE A 79 -9.96 6.85 7.31
C PHE A 79 -8.49 6.92 6.86
N GLY A 80 -8.28 6.70 5.57
CA GLY A 80 -6.95 6.79 4.97
C GLY A 80 -6.94 6.31 3.52
N GLY A 81 -6.06 6.89 2.71
CA GLY A 81 -5.98 6.65 1.29
C GLY A 81 -5.17 5.42 0.90
N HIS A 82 -5.17 5.15 -0.38
CA HIS A 82 -4.40 4.14 -1.08
C HIS A 82 -3.50 4.79 -2.15
N GLY A 83 -2.44 4.11 -2.56
CA GLY A 83 -1.54 4.59 -3.60
C GLY A 83 -0.82 5.89 -3.23
N LEU A 84 -1.00 6.94 -4.03
CA LEU A 84 -0.48 8.29 -3.76
C LEU A 84 -1.22 9.02 -2.64
N SER A 85 -2.40 8.51 -2.23
CA SER A 85 -3.21 9.12 -1.18
C SER A 85 -2.91 8.59 0.22
N GLY A 86 -1.97 7.69 0.40
CA GLY A 86 -1.61 7.22 1.73
C GLY A 86 -0.75 5.97 1.79
N THR A 87 -0.10 5.78 2.92
CA THR A 87 0.78 4.64 3.21
C THR A 87 0.17 3.64 4.21
N GLY A 88 -1.04 3.96 4.76
CA GLY A 88 -1.61 3.21 5.91
C GLY A 88 -0.73 3.36 7.17
N PRO A 89 -1.14 2.87 8.34
CA PRO A 89 -2.50 2.46 8.65
C PRO A 89 -3.49 3.62 8.70
N LYS A 90 -4.77 3.30 8.59
CA LYS A 90 -5.85 4.30 8.58
C LYS A 90 -6.04 4.96 9.95
N ALA A 91 -6.24 6.27 9.94
CA ALA A 91 -6.57 7.04 11.14
C ALA A 91 -7.88 6.54 11.78
N GLY A 92 -7.91 6.46 13.10
CA GLY A 92 -9.04 5.90 13.85
C GLY A 92 -9.23 4.39 13.69
N GLY A 93 -8.29 3.70 13.05
CA GLY A 93 -8.30 2.25 12.87
C GLY A 93 -7.46 1.50 13.91
N PRO A 94 -7.61 0.16 13.98
CA PRO A 94 -6.99 -0.65 15.05
C PRO A 94 -5.46 -0.69 15.01
N PHE A 95 -4.84 -0.34 13.88
CA PHE A 95 -3.39 -0.36 13.71
C PHE A 95 -2.75 1.04 13.84
N TYR A 96 -3.55 2.08 14.04
CA TYR A 96 -3.03 3.46 14.00
C TYR A 96 -2.15 3.79 15.20
N LEU A 97 -2.45 3.25 16.38
CA LEU A 97 -1.67 3.48 17.61
C LEU A 97 -0.20 3.02 17.47
N ASN A 98 0.06 2.02 16.65
CA ASN A 98 1.43 1.55 16.39
C ASN A 98 2.34 2.63 15.77
N ARG A 99 1.76 3.67 15.17
CA ARG A 99 2.51 4.81 14.61
C ARG A 99 3.10 5.73 15.67
N PHE A 100 2.63 5.66 16.89
CA PHE A 100 3.12 6.48 18.00
C PHE A 100 4.20 5.78 18.83
N HIS A 101 4.48 4.51 18.54
CA HIS A 101 5.56 3.80 19.20
C HIS A 101 6.90 4.16 18.55
N ALA A 102 7.87 4.59 19.37
CA ALA A 102 9.24 4.78 18.92
C ALA A 102 9.86 3.40 18.62
N VAL A 103 10.30 3.21 17.40
CA VAL A 103 11.06 2.02 17.02
C VAL A 103 12.54 2.37 17.07
N GLY A 104 13.29 1.71 17.96
CA GLY A 104 14.74 1.88 18.05
C GLY A 104 15.43 1.35 16.77
N GLN A 105 16.27 2.17 16.15
CA GLN A 105 17.18 1.67 15.13
C GLN A 105 18.21 0.77 15.80
N GLN A 106 18.31 -0.46 15.33
CA GLN A 106 19.41 -1.33 15.71
C GLN A 106 20.35 -1.46 14.51
N ASN A 107 21.57 -0.99 14.69
CA ASN A 107 22.64 -1.21 13.72
C ASN A 107 23.12 -2.66 13.84
N THR A 108 22.67 -3.53 12.95
CA THR A 108 23.28 -4.84 12.79
C THR A 108 24.53 -4.71 11.93
N SER A 109 25.67 -5.14 12.44
CA SER A 109 26.98 -5.03 11.79
C SER A 109 27.25 -6.08 10.70
N HIS A 110 26.20 -6.69 10.15
CA HIS A 110 26.37 -7.68 9.09
C HIS A 110 26.44 -6.97 7.72
N SER A 111 27.25 -7.48 6.83
CA SER A 111 27.40 -6.99 5.45
C SER A 111 27.16 -8.12 4.45
N TRP A 112 26.92 -7.72 3.22
CA TRP A 112 26.94 -8.61 2.08
C TRP A 112 28.38 -8.68 1.52
N ASP A 113 28.73 -9.83 0.98
CA ASP A 113 30.03 -10.10 0.32
C ASP A 113 30.02 -9.70 -1.15
N HIS A 114 28.86 -9.45 -1.74
CA HIS A 114 28.70 -9.03 -3.14
C HIS A 114 27.47 -8.14 -3.31
N ILE A 115 27.37 -7.49 -4.48
CA ILE A 115 26.25 -6.66 -4.89
C ILE A 115 25.26 -7.52 -5.68
N MET A 116 23.96 -7.43 -5.35
CA MET A 116 22.90 -8.03 -6.16
C MET A 116 22.64 -7.20 -7.40
N SER A 117 22.68 -7.81 -8.58
CA SER A 117 22.43 -7.08 -9.82
C SER A 117 20.97 -6.65 -9.95
N GLN A 118 20.73 -5.53 -10.65
CA GLN A 118 19.40 -5.02 -10.96
C GLN A 118 18.55 -6.07 -11.69
N THR A 119 19.16 -6.79 -12.64
CA THR A 119 18.45 -7.84 -13.40
C THR A 119 17.96 -8.98 -12.51
N ALA A 120 18.82 -9.46 -11.59
CA ALA A 120 18.44 -10.52 -10.65
C ALA A 120 17.35 -10.07 -9.69
N LEU A 121 17.47 -8.85 -9.15
CA LEU A 121 16.45 -8.26 -8.27
C LEU A 121 15.10 -8.13 -8.97
N THR A 122 15.10 -7.56 -10.19
CA THR A 122 13.88 -7.38 -10.99
C THR A 122 13.23 -8.71 -11.32
N ALA A 123 14.00 -9.72 -11.72
CA ALA A 123 13.49 -11.06 -12.02
C ALA A 123 12.83 -11.69 -10.79
N THR A 124 13.50 -11.63 -9.63
CA THR A 124 12.95 -12.18 -8.38
C THR A 124 11.66 -11.47 -7.96
N MET A 125 11.61 -10.15 -8.08
CA MET A 125 10.40 -9.37 -7.76
C MET A 125 9.24 -9.70 -8.70
N LYS A 126 9.49 -9.90 -10.00
CA LYS A 126 8.46 -10.23 -10.99
C LYS A 126 7.85 -11.63 -10.76
N THR A 127 8.66 -12.60 -10.38
CA THR A 127 8.23 -13.99 -10.15
C THR A 127 7.62 -14.23 -8.77
N ALA A 128 7.74 -13.27 -7.86
CA ALA A 128 7.17 -13.39 -6.53
C ALA A 128 5.64 -13.57 -6.58
N ALA A 129 5.12 -14.39 -5.70
CA ALA A 129 3.69 -14.67 -5.59
C ALA A 129 2.86 -13.40 -5.33
N THR A 130 1.55 -13.51 -5.49
CA THR A 130 0.62 -12.49 -5.02
C THR A 130 0.11 -12.92 -3.65
N GLY A 131 0.09 -11.99 -2.70
CA GLY A 131 -0.43 -12.25 -1.38
C GLY A 131 -1.95 -12.44 -1.37
N LEU A 132 -2.47 -13.01 -0.29
CA LEU A 132 -3.88 -13.30 -0.14
C LEU A 132 -4.63 -12.11 0.48
N GLN A 133 -5.90 -11.96 0.11
CA GLN A 133 -6.83 -11.09 0.82
C GLN A 133 -7.29 -11.80 2.10
N SER A 134 -7.32 -11.07 3.21
CA SER A 134 -7.94 -11.57 4.44
C SER A 134 -9.45 -11.45 4.35
N PRO A 135 -10.21 -12.32 5.06
CA PRO A 135 -11.65 -12.18 5.18
C PRO A 135 -12.05 -10.78 5.67
N ASP A 136 -13.18 -10.29 5.20
CA ASP A 136 -13.73 -9.03 5.66
C ASP A 136 -14.07 -9.08 7.15
N SER A 137 -13.78 -8.01 7.87
CA SER A 137 -14.22 -7.80 9.24
C SER A 137 -15.25 -6.68 9.28
N PHE A 138 -16.30 -6.89 10.07
CA PHE A 138 -17.36 -5.90 10.23
C PHE A 138 -17.07 -5.00 11.43
N LEU A 139 -17.30 -3.71 11.23
CA LEU A 139 -17.09 -2.68 12.24
C LEU A 139 -18.46 -2.18 12.72
N PRO A 140 -18.58 -1.65 13.94
CA PRO A 140 -19.82 -1.10 14.45
C PRO A 140 -20.30 0.07 13.60
N GLY A 141 -21.61 0.27 13.56
CA GLY A 141 -22.25 1.37 12.84
C GLY A 141 -23.70 1.58 13.30
N PRO A 142 -24.34 2.67 12.87
CA PRO A 142 -25.75 2.90 13.17
C PRO A 142 -26.65 1.93 12.44
N THR A 143 -27.88 1.80 12.89
CA THR A 143 -28.91 0.96 12.23
C THR A 143 -29.07 1.34 10.77
N GLY A 144 -29.04 0.35 9.89
CA GLY A 144 -29.17 0.53 8.43
C GLY A 144 -27.85 0.80 7.71
N GLU A 145 -26.73 0.85 8.42
CA GLU A 145 -25.39 0.99 7.86
C GLU A 145 -24.56 -0.27 8.12
N LEU A 146 -23.83 -0.74 7.10
CA LEU A 146 -22.89 -1.84 7.19
C LEU A 146 -21.48 -1.31 6.92
N ASN A 147 -20.60 -1.39 7.91
CA ASN A 147 -19.20 -1.05 7.79
C ASN A 147 -18.36 -2.31 7.69
N ALA A 148 -17.75 -2.53 6.53
CA ALA A 148 -16.84 -3.65 6.29
C ALA A 148 -15.41 -3.14 6.10
N ARG A 149 -14.44 -3.85 6.69
CA ARG A 149 -13.02 -3.60 6.50
C ARG A 149 -12.39 -4.80 5.79
N SER A 150 -11.88 -4.58 4.61
CA SER A 150 -11.11 -5.56 3.83
C SER A 150 -9.61 -5.28 3.98
N THR A 151 -8.80 -6.33 4.06
CA THR A 151 -7.35 -6.24 4.13
C THR A 151 -6.75 -7.02 2.96
N PHE A 152 -5.93 -6.36 2.18
CA PHE A 152 -5.24 -6.94 1.02
C PHE A 152 -3.76 -7.03 1.32
N ALA A 153 -3.12 -8.13 0.91
CA ALA A 153 -1.67 -8.21 0.97
C ALA A 153 -1.03 -7.14 0.06
N LYS A 154 0.00 -6.49 0.58
CA LYS A 154 0.82 -5.59 -0.23
C LYS A 154 1.53 -6.37 -1.35
N PRO A 155 1.98 -5.70 -2.41
CA PRO A 155 2.97 -6.26 -3.34
C PRO A 155 4.17 -6.84 -2.57
N PRO A 156 5.03 -7.64 -3.20
CA PRO A 156 6.17 -8.26 -2.54
C PRO A 156 7.02 -7.27 -1.74
N ILE A 157 7.45 -7.67 -0.56
CA ILE A 157 8.26 -6.88 0.36
C ILE A 157 9.71 -7.32 0.22
N LEU A 158 10.59 -6.37 -0.12
CA LEU A 158 12.02 -6.61 -0.24
C LEU A 158 12.69 -6.64 1.14
N CYS A 159 13.26 -7.77 1.49
CA CYS A 159 14.04 -8.00 2.71
C CYS A 159 15.51 -7.75 2.39
N ALA A 160 15.97 -6.50 2.56
CA ALA A 160 17.28 -6.04 2.10
C ALA A 160 18.44 -6.36 3.04
N GLY A 161 18.18 -6.76 4.28
CA GLY A 161 19.21 -7.10 5.27
C GLY A 161 19.48 -6.00 6.28
N PRO A 162 20.74 -5.78 6.74
CA PRO A 162 22.02 -6.13 6.10
C PRO A 162 22.41 -7.59 6.28
N GLY A 163 22.98 -8.16 5.22
CA GLY A 163 23.49 -9.53 5.19
C GLY A 163 22.39 -10.62 5.19
N LYS A 164 22.81 -11.83 4.90
CA LYS A 164 21.91 -12.98 4.70
C LYS A 164 21.03 -13.27 5.92
N LYS A 165 21.61 -13.26 7.12
CA LYS A 165 20.89 -13.59 8.37
C LYS A 165 19.74 -12.61 8.64
N ALA A 166 19.99 -11.30 8.46
CA ALA A 166 18.94 -10.29 8.66
C ALA A 166 17.84 -10.43 7.59
N ALA A 167 18.20 -10.60 6.31
CA ALA A 167 17.24 -10.79 5.24
C ALA A 167 16.35 -12.03 5.44
N GLU A 168 16.92 -13.13 5.97
CA GLU A 168 16.15 -14.33 6.32
C GLU A 168 15.17 -14.09 7.49
N THR A 169 15.60 -13.36 8.51
CA THR A 169 14.74 -13.02 9.66
C THR A 169 13.62 -12.08 9.24
N GLN A 170 13.93 -11.08 8.41
CA GLN A 170 12.93 -10.18 7.81
C GLN A 170 11.90 -10.98 7.00
N ALA A 171 12.36 -11.92 6.17
CA ALA A 171 11.47 -12.73 5.35
C ALA A 171 10.55 -13.62 6.20
N LYS A 172 11.06 -14.21 7.27
CA LYS A 172 10.23 -14.98 8.22
C LYS A 172 9.15 -14.11 8.86
N ALA A 173 9.49 -12.89 9.29
CA ALA A 173 8.53 -11.96 9.88
C ALA A 173 7.43 -11.57 8.89
N VAL A 174 7.80 -11.24 7.65
CA VAL A 174 6.83 -10.92 6.57
C VAL A 174 5.89 -12.08 6.29
N THR A 175 6.45 -13.29 6.18
CA THR A 175 5.65 -14.49 5.89
C THR A 175 4.72 -14.87 7.05
N ALA A 176 5.18 -14.71 8.29
CA ALA A 176 4.36 -14.96 9.48
C ALA A 176 3.12 -14.03 9.54
N LEU A 177 3.23 -12.83 8.97
CA LEU A 177 2.12 -11.87 8.83
C LEU A 177 1.27 -12.07 7.57
N GLY A 178 1.50 -13.15 6.81
CA GLY A 178 0.78 -13.43 5.56
C GLY A 178 1.24 -12.63 4.34
N GLY A 179 2.35 -11.89 4.46
CA GLY A 179 2.95 -11.14 3.35
C GLY A 179 3.83 -11.99 2.45
N VAL A 180 4.16 -11.46 1.27
CA VAL A 180 5.09 -12.06 0.32
C VAL A 180 6.46 -11.44 0.49
N ALA A 181 7.43 -12.23 0.92
CA ALA A 181 8.80 -11.80 1.13
C ALA A 181 9.70 -12.12 -0.08
N VAL A 182 10.49 -11.17 -0.51
CA VAL A 182 11.60 -11.36 -1.45
C VAL A 182 12.90 -11.06 -0.71
N LYS A 183 13.74 -12.07 -0.55
CA LYS A 183 15.04 -11.93 0.10
C LYS A 183 16.08 -11.39 -0.87
N ALA A 184 16.81 -10.36 -0.46
CA ALA A 184 18.05 -10.02 -1.14
C ALA A 184 19.05 -11.19 -1.03
N THR A 185 19.83 -11.39 -2.08
CA THR A 185 20.93 -12.37 -2.12
C THR A 185 22.29 -11.70 -2.15
N GLY A 186 22.32 -10.38 -2.11
CA GLY A 186 23.48 -9.52 -2.08
C GLY A 186 23.09 -8.10 -1.66
N GLN A 187 24.06 -7.20 -1.55
CA GLN A 187 23.83 -5.80 -1.22
C GLN A 187 22.96 -5.13 -2.29
N ILE A 188 21.89 -4.48 -1.87
CA ILE A 188 21.03 -3.67 -2.73
C ILE A 188 21.64 -2.28 -2.86
N GLN A 189 21.74 -1.78 -4.08
CA GLN A 189 22.08 -0.38 -4.36
C GLN A 189 20.79 0.45 -4.40
N ALA A 190 20.84 1.68 -3.92
CA ALA A 190 19.66 2.54 -3.81
C ALA A 190 18.99 2.76 -5.18
N GLU A 191 19.78 2.92 -6.23
CA GLU A 191 19.34 3.11 -7.61
C GLU A 191 18.46 1.95 -8.10
N HIS A 192 18.71 0.74 -7.60
CA HIS A 192 17.93 -0.44 -7.97
C HIS A 192 16.47 -0.37 -7.52
N LEU A 193 16.18 0.48 -6.53
CA LEU A 193 14.82 0.59 -5.98
C LEU A 193 13.90 1.47 -6.83
N THR A 194 14.45 2.38 -7.65
CA THR A 194 13.66 3.36 -8.42
C THR A 194 12.72 2.71 -9.44
N ASP A 195 13.16 1.64 -10.09
CA ASP A 195 12.46 1.06 -11.25
C ASP A 195 11.74 -0.25 -10.96
N LEU A 196 11.69 -0.69 -9.71
CA LEU A 196 10.99 -1.93 -9.33
C LEU A 196 9.47 -1.76 -9.40
N THR A 197 8.80 -2.45 -10.30
CA THR A 197 7.37 -2.26 -10.57
C THR A 197 6.43 -2.83 -9.50
N ARG A 198 6.80 -3.91 -8.81
CA ARG A 198 5.95 -4.63 -7.85
C ARG A 198 6.51 -4.56 -6.43
N LEU A 199 6.87 -3.38 -5.95
CA LEU A 199 7.46 -3.20 -4.62
C LEU A 199 6.43 -2.70 -3.62
N GLY A 200 6.15 -3.48 -2.57
CA GLY A 200 5.20 -3.13 -1.50
C GLY A 200 5.82 -2.40 -0.32
N ALA A 201 7.04 -2.75 0.04
CA ALA A 201 7.87 -2.09 1.05
C ALA A 201 9.31 -2.59 0.92
N VAL A 202 10.26 -1.88 1.55
CA VAL A 202 11.64 -2.32 1.78
C VAL A 202 11.88 -2.42 3.28
N ILE A 203 12.52 -3.51 3.73
CA ILE A 203 12.95 -3.68 5.12
C ILE A 203 14.47 -3.55 5.16
N TRP A 204 14.98 -2.65 5.99
CA TRP A 204 16.39 -2.44 6.23
C TRP A 204 16.67 -2.26 7.72
N TRP A 205 17.52 -3.12 8.31
CA TRP A 205 17.88 -3.08 9.73
C TRP A 205 19.34 -2.70 9.95
N GLY A 206 19.98 -2.11 8.95
CA GLY A 206 21.37 -1.65 9.01
C GLY A 206 21.50 -0.17 9.38
N ASP A 207 22.59 0.41 8.95
CA ASP A 207 22.98 1.77 9.27
C ASP A 207 22.02 2.84 8.72
N GLY A 208 22.01 3.99 9.37
CA GLY A 208 21.20 5.14 9.01
C GLY A 208 21.56 5.79 7.66
N PRO A 209 22.84 5.94 7.29
CA PRO A 209 23.21 6.44 5.97
C PRO A 209 22.60 5.64 4.81
N THR A 210 22.69 4.30 4.84
CA THR A 210 22.07 3.44 3.83
C THR A 210 20.56 3.54 3.86
N ALA A 211 19.93 3.58 5.05
CA ALA A 211 18.49 3.78 5.18
C ALA A 211 18.05 5.09 4.51
N ARG A 212 18.80 6.17 4.71
CA ARG A 212 18.51 7.47 4.07
C ARG A 212 18.62 7.41 2.55
N MET A 213 19.62 6.71 2.01
CA MET A 213 19.76 6.54 0.55
C MET A 213 18.57 5.76 -0.02
N PHE A 214 18.13 4.69 0.66
CA PHE A 214 16.96 3.93 0.25
C PHE A 214 15.70 4.78 0.30
N ASP A 215 15.50 5.57 1.36
CA ASP A 215 14.32 6.44 1.49
C ASP A 215 14.26 7.49 0.37
N LEU A 216 15.38 8.11 0.02
CA LEU A 216 15.46 9.05 -1.10
C LEU A 216 15.16 8.37 -2.44
N ALA A 217 15.67 7.16 -2.68
CA ALA A 217 15.39 6.41 -3.90
C ALA A 217 13.92 5.99 -3.98
N LEU A 218 13.32 5.59 -2.86
CA LEU A 218 11.90 5.26 -2.77
C LEU A 218 11.01 6.49 -2.97
N ALA A 219 11.41 7.66 -2.46
CA ALA A 219 10.68 8.91 -2.66
C ALA A 219 10.74 9.42 -4.11
N ALA A 220 11.79 9.10 -4.85
CA ALA A 220 11.94 9.47 -6.26
C ALA A 220 11.11 8.61 -7.23
N ARG A 221 10.47 7.55 -6.74
CA ARG A 221 9.68 6.64 -7.57
C ARG A 221 8.42 7.32 -8.12
N ALA A 222 8.05 6.95 -9.34
CA ALA A 222 6.68 7.16 -9.82
C ALA A 222 5.72 6.12 -9.22
N GLY A 223 4.45 6.49 -9.10
CA GLY A 223 3.40 5.59 -8.63
C GLY A 223 3.23 5.56 -7.11
N PRO A 224 2.72 4.45 -6.55
CA PRO A 224 2.37 4.34 -5.13
C PRO A 224 3.55 4.60 -4.19
N ILE A 225 3.26 5.23 -3.05
CA ILE A 225 4.26 5.48 -2.01
C ILE A 225 4.69 4.14 -1.39
N VAL A 226 5.99 3.87 -1.43
CA VAL A 226 6.60 2.65 -0.89
C VAL A 226 7.32 2.97 0.42
N ALA A 227 6.95 2.29 1.50
CA ALA A 227 7.53 2.53 2.82
C ALA A 227 8.89 1.83 2.98
N LEU A 228 9.84 2.51 3.65
CA LEU A 228 11.02 1.90 4.23
C LEU A 228 10.74 1.52 5.70
N ILE A 229 10.99 0.27 6.06
CA ILE A 229 10.79 -0.27 7.41
C ILE A 229 12.16 -0.53 8.03
N THR A 230 12.52 0.26 9.03
CA THR A 230 13.81 0.16 9.73
C THR A 230 13.70 -0.50 11.11
N GLY A 231 12.49 -0.72 11.60
CA GLY A 231 12.23 -1.34 12.90
C GLY A 231 12.30 -2.85 12.89
N GLN A 232 12.79 -3.45 13.95
CA GLN A 232 12.82 -4.89 14.15
C GLN A 232 11.56 -5.38 14.89
N PRO A 233 11.07 -6.61 14.60
CA PRO A 233 9.83 -7.13 15.17
C PRO A 233 9.94 -7.56 16.66
N ASP A 234 11.13 -7.58 17.25
CA ASP A 234 11.40 -8.18 18.56
C ASP A 234 10.92 -7.37 19.78
N ARG A 235 10.06 -6.40 19.59
CA ARG A 235 9.40 -5.71 20.71
C ARG A 235 7.90 -5.60 20.43
N ALA A 236 7.24 -6.77 20.33
CA ALA A 236 5.83 -6.85 20.63
C ALA A 236 5.67 -6.60 22.15
N HIS A 237 5.13 -5.46 22.49
CA HIS A 237 4.59 -5.19 23.81
C HIS A 237 3.13 -5.57 23.82
#